data_d068a24483b94dc45bf999f60d8833c6
#
_entry.id   d068a24483b94dc45bf999f60d8833c6
#
_cell.length_a   1.000
_cell.length_b   1.000
_cell.length_c   1.000
_cell.angle_alpha   90.00
_cell.angle_beta   90.00
_cell.angle_gamma   90.00
#
_symmetry.space_group_name_H-M   'P 1'
#
loop_
_entity.id
_entity.type
_entity.pdbx_description
1 polymer ?
#
loop_
_entity_poly.entity_id
_entity_poly.type
_entity_poly.pdbx_seq_one_letter_code
_entity_poly.pdbx_strand_id
1 'polypeptide(L)'
;MKNIGWLLLLLCSQPVIADSYVYVTNTTPETVSVNVNHHGTRTLTQGSQWAQEATQIAPYETKRVLRFNRYTGVKSGQTYNFDTVITGGGSSVTLKQSMTGTWSGSDIKHSASGSDFSAPWFNDRNIQRFNTNYAGKTAQTAFKAEYTGGYDDFHYTIHQNTVPEPVASSADEFKVLTYNIYALPLVGSKIDSRLEQLPQNLKGYDAILFQETFASGRTAMLAKLAQEYPYQTYIPIGSGFNIYDSGILVASRHPIVKTDHFIYPSCTGIDCFADKDVIYAEILKNGKAYHVTSTHTASFDTDAARDMRQQQFKQIRALVDKQNIPSFDAVLMGGDFNVNKLLWPQDYAQMQINLNCTVPVSTGYTASTFDPRVNKLAGAGLTGGSTVEYLDYVVSSNNHRQPMQARNDVRILRSAADPVFMTWDLSDHFPVMGQFQYNP
;
A
#
# COMPACT_ATOMS: atom_id res chain seq x y z
N MET A 1 41.74 2.43 59.56
CA MET A 1 41.11 3.61 58.93
C MET A 1 40.57 3.13 57.61
N LYS A 2 39.24 2.97 57.51
CA LYS A 2 38.55 2.48 56.33
C LYS A 2 38.00 3.67 55.54
N ASN A 3 38.52 3.88 54.36
CA ASN A 3 37.97 4.89 53.42
C ASN A 3 36.70 4.34 52.76
N ILE A 4 35.56 4.96 53.07
CA ILE A 4 34.29 4.75 52.39
C ILE A 4 34.25 5.74 51.22
N GLY A 5 34.46 5.21 50.02
CA GLY A 5 34.27 5.96 48.77
C GLY A 5 32.77 6.12 48.49
N TRP A 6 32.30 7.34 48.42
CA TRP A 6 30.96 7.68 47.94
C TRP A 6 30.91 7.52 46.40
N LEU A 7 30.19 6.52 45.94
CA LEU A 7 29.85 6.36 44.51
C LEU A 7 28.67 7.32 44.19
N LEU A 8 28.96 8.48 43.62
CA LEU A 8 27.94 9.33 43.03
C LEU A 8 27.37 8.64 41.77
N LEU A 9 26.17 8.06 41.87
CA LEU A 9 25.39 7.67 40.70
C LEU A 9 24.92 8.97 39.99
N LEU A 10 25.61 9.34 38.92
CA LEU A 10 25.07 10.28 37.93
C LEU A 10 23.93 9.59 37.22
N LEU A 11 22.69 9.83 37.69
CA LEU A 11 21.50 9.60 36.96
C LEU A 11 21.50 10.56 35.75
N CYS A 12 21.99 10.12 34.59
CA CYS A 12 21.69 10.76 33.33
C CYS A 12 20.18 10.68 33.12
N SER A 13 19.47 11.75 33.48
CA SER A 13 18.08 11.93 33.07
C SER A 13 18.06 12.04 31.55
N GLN A 14 17.73 10.95 30.90
CA GLN A 14 17.32 11.01 29.50
C GLN A 14 16.20 12.06 29.40
N PRO A 15 16.23 12.96 28.42
CA PRO A 15 15.11 13.88 28.23
C PRO A 15 13.86 13.03 28.02
N VAL A 16 12.93 13.16 28.92
CA VAL A 16 11.61 12.54 28.76
C VAL A 16 11.01 13.14 27.49
N ILE A 17 10.88 12.32 26.43
CA ILE A 17 10.22 12.72 25.20
C ILE A 17 8.72 12.85 25.56
N ALA A 18 8.33 14.07 25.89
CA ALA A 18 6.97 14.39 26.32
C ALA A 18 6.13 14.98 25.16
N ASP A 19 6.52 14.72 23.93
CA ASP A 19 5.86 15.20 22.74
C ASP A 19 4.80 14.23 22.27
N SER A 20 3.66 14.77 21.81
CA SER A 20 2.65 14.11 21.01
C SER A 20 2.66 14.67 19.60
N TYR A 21 2.31 13.83 18.65
CA TYR A 21 2.31 14.16 17.24
C TYR A 21 0.92 13.98 16.64
N VAL A 22 0.60 14.81 15.65
CA VAL A 22 -0.59 14.63 14.81
C VAL A 22 -0.13 14.26 13.42
N TYR A 23 -0.56 13.09 12.97
CA TYR A 23 -0.35 12.57 11.64
C TYR A 23 -1.63 12.70 10.82
N VAL A 24 -1.51 13.17 9.60
CA VAL A 24 -2.63 13.26 8.67
C VAL A 24 -2.29 12.55 7.39
N THR A 25 -3.22 11.71 6.98
CA THR A 25 -3.19 11.08 5.66
C THR A 25 -4.18 11.74 4.74
N ASN A 26 -3.67 12.22 3.63
CA ASN A 26 -4.45 12.67 2.52
C ASN A 26 -4.75 11.49 1.58
N THR A 27 -5.99 11.03 1.52
CA THR A 27 -6.42 9.98 0.58
C THR A 27 -7.07 10.53 -0.68
N THR A 28 -6.91 11.84 -0.94
CA THR A 28 -7.43 12.48 -2.14
C THR A 28 -6.38 12.53 -3.26
N PRO A 29 -6.77 12.68 -4.53
CA PRO A 29 -5.85 12.87 -5.65
C PRO A 29 -5.25 14.29 -5.74
N GLU A 30 -5.53 15.17 -4.77
CA GLU A 30 -5.10 16.56 -4.76
C GLU A 30 -4.21 16.86 -3.58
N THR A 31 -3.34 17.85 -3.72
CA THR A 31 -2.59 18.39 -2.58
C THR A 31 -3.54 19.18 -1.69
N VAL A 32 -3.53 18.87 -0.39
CA VAL A 32 -4.31 19.62 0.61
C VAL A 32 -3.42 20.58 1.39
N SER A 33 -3.97 21.72 1.79
CA SER A 33 -3.27 22.67 2.65
C SER A 33 -3.54 22.37 4.13
N VAL A 34 -2.55 22.70 4.96
CA VAL A 34 -2.58 22.50 6.42
C VAL A 34 -2.31 23.82 7.11
N ASN A 35 -3.16 24.18 8.07
CA ASN A 35 -2.95 25.32 8.93
C ASN A 35 -3.29 24.96 10.38
N VAL A 36 -2.36 25.24 11.30
CA VAL A 36 -2.54 24.97 12.74
C VAL A 36 -2.81 26.26 13.48
N ASN A 37 -3.91 26.30 14.24
CA ASN A 37 -4.24 27.37 15.18
C ASN A 37 -4.13 26.85 16.61
N HIS A 38 -3.30 27.52 17.43
CA HIS A 38 -3.12 27.18 18.85
C HIS A 38 -3.78 28.26 19.74
N HIS A 39 -4.66 27.82 20.62
CA HIS A 39 -5.45 28.70 21.50
C HIS A 39 -5.77 27.99 22.85
N GLY A 40 -6.51 28.68 23.73
CA GLY A 40 -6.93 28.11 25.02
C GLY A 40 -6.90 29.15 26.12
N THR A 41 -7.03 28.73 27.37
CA THR A 41 -6.87 29.65 28.52
C THR A 41 -5.42 30.10 28.67
N ARG A 42 -4.49 29.31 28.11
CA ARG A 42 -3.06 29.60 28.00
C ARG A 42 -2.50 29.00 26.70
N THR A 43 -1.44 29.59 26.18
CA THR A 43 -0.74 29.09 25.00
C THR A 43 0.66 28.60 25.32
N LEU A 44 1.15 27.64 24.56
CA LEU A 44 2.52 27.17 24.53
C LEU A 44 3.36 28.01 23.55
N THR A 45 4.67 28.02 23.74
CA THR A 45 5.59 28.75 22.85
C THR A 45 5.82 27.99 21.55
N GLN A 46 5.52 28.64 20.44
CA GLN A 46 5.80 28.08 19.10
C GLN A 46 7.30 27.89 18.89
N GLY A 47 7.66 26.83 18.17
CA GLY A 47 9.04 26.42 17.91
C GLY A 47 9.60 25.50 19.00
N SER A 48 9.57 25.91 20.25
CA SER A 48 10.12 25.13 21.36
C SER A 48 9.14 24.13 21.97
N GLN A 49 7.89 24.54 22.23
CA GLN A 49 6.89 23.71 22.92
C GLN A 49 5.85 23.11 21.96
N TRP A 50 5.61 23.72 20.84
CA TRP A 50 4.82 23.18 19.74
C TRP A 50 5.33 23.68 18.39
N ALA A 51 5.03 22.95 17.33
CA ALA A 51 5.36 23.36 15.97
C ALA A 51 4.37 22.77 14.95
N GLN A 52 3.97 23.58 13.98
CA GLN A 52 3.41 23.08 12.74
C GLN A 52 4.57 22.55 11.90
N GLU A 53 4.49 21.28 11.47
CA GLU A 53 5.60 20.60 10.80
C GLU A 53 5.37 20.41 9.29
N ALA A 54 4.13 20.63 8.82
CA ALA A 54 3.82 20.64 7.41
C ALA A 54 2.75 21.69 7.10
N THR A 55 2.83 22.33 5.93
CA THR A 55 1.84 23.29 5.42
C THR A 55 1.02 22.70 4.27
N GLN A 56 1.46 21.56 3.71
CA GLN A 56 0.79 20.84 2.63
C GLN A 56 1.05 19.33 2.76
N ILE A 57 0.10 18.53 2.28
CA ILE A 57 0.20 17.09 2.17
C ILE A 57 -0.13 16.73 0.71
N ALA A 58 0.80 16.07 0.03
CA ALA A 58 0.61 15.62 -1.35
C ALA A 58 -0.49 14.55 -1.45
N PRO A 59 -1.01 14.27 -2.65
CA PRO A 59 -1.92 13.16 -2.87
C PRO A 59 -1.39 11.86 -2.27
N TYR A 60 -2.26 11.13 -1.54
CA TYR A 60 -2.00 9.81 -0.95
C TYR A 60 -0.79 9.74 -0.01
N GLU A 61 -0.33 10.88 0.48
CA GLU A 61 0.78 11.01 1.41
C GLU A 61 0.27 11.09 2.85
N THR A 62 1.08 10.56 3.78
CA THR A 62 0.94 10.79 5.21
C THR A 62 2.04 11.68 5.71
N LYS A 63 1.68 12.75 6.40
CA LYS A 63 2.64 13.65 7.05
C LYS A 63 2.34 13.83 8.52
N ARG A 64 3.40 14.02 9.28
CA ARG A 64 3.33 14.61 10.59
C ARG A 64 3.12 16.11 10.40
N VAL A 65 2.03 16.64 10.91
CA VAL A 65 1.61 18.04 10.68
C VAL A 65 1.75 18.92 11.90
N LEU A 66 1.71 18.33 13.10
CA LEU A 66 1.79 19.05 14.35
C LEU A 66 2.58 18.24 15.38
N ARG A 67 3.46 18.91 16.11
CA ARG A 67 4.13 18.45 17.32
C ARG A 67 3.77 19.37 18.47
N PHE A 68 3.47 18.82 19.64
CA PHE A 68 3.28 19.62 20.86
C PHE A 68 3.70 18.86 22.11
N ASN A 69 4.29 19.62 23.06
CA ASN A 69 4.78 19.04 24.31
C ASN A 69 3.65 18.92 25.33
N ARG A 70 3.56 17.75 25.99
CA ARG A 70 2.54 17.39 26.97
C ARG A 70 2.91 17.72 28.40
N TYR A 71 4.13 18.23 28.65
CA TYR A 71 4.66 18.46 29.98
C TYR A 71 5.29 19.86 30.11
N THR A 72 6.28 20.18 29.28
CA THR A 72 7.05 21.42 29.39
C THR A 72 6.20 22.63 29.03
N GLY A 73 6.05 23.56 29.97
CA GLY A 73 5.25 24.79 29.81
C GLY A 73 3.77 24.62 30.16
N VAL A 74 3.32 23.37 30.34
CA VAL A 74 1.95 23.05 30.74
C VAL A 74 1.75 23.39 32.22
N LYS A 75 0.68 24.13 32.54
CA LYS A 75 0.30 24.54 33.91
C LYS A 75 -1.00 23.88 34.32
N SER A 76 -1.06 23.37 35.54
CA SER A 76 -2.24 22.73 36.10
C SER A 76 -3.49 23.65 36.01
N GLY A 77 -4.62 23.09 35.63
CA GLY A 77 -5.89 23.77 35.46
C GLY A 77 -6.03 24.66 34.21
N GLN A 78 -4.98 24.75 33.37
CA GLN A 78 -5.01 25.51 32.12
C GLN A 78 -5.32 24.59 30.92
N THR A 79 -6.00 25.16 29.92
CA THR A 79 -6.32 24.45 28.66
C THR A 79 -5.47 24.95 27.50
N TYR A 80 -5.07 24.02 26.64
CA TYR A 80 -4.24 24.24 25.47
C TYR A 80 -4.89 23.50 24.31
N ASN A 81 -5.41 24.23 23.33
CA ASN A 81 -6.15 23.65 22.20
C ASN A 81 -5.34 23.82 20.92
N PHE A 82 -5.43 22.82 20.06
CA PHE A 82 -4.86 22.84 18.71
C PHE A 82 -5.96 22.48 17.72
N ASP A 83 -6.20 23.36 16.77
CA ASP A 83 -7.09 23.17 15.64
C ASP A 83 -6.26 23.11 14.37
N THR A 84 -6.14 21.93 13.80
CA THR A 84 -5.45 21.71 12.51
C THR A 84 -6.49 21.68 11.41
N VAL A 85 -6.51 22.72 10.59
CA VAL A 85 -7.44 22.87 9.47
C VAL A 85 -6.80 22.30 8.21
N ILE A 86 -7.46 21.30 7.62
CA ILE A 86 -7.08 20.67 6.35
C ILE A 86 -8.05 21.14 5.30
N THR A 87 -7.56 21.74 4.21
CA THR A 87 -8.40 22.29 3.14
C THR A 87 -7.98 21.76 1.79
N GLY A 88 -8.92 21.29 0.99
CA GLY A 88 -8.73 20.79 -0.37
C GLY A 88 -10.06 20.43 -1.02
N GLY A 89 -10.13 20.43 -2.36
CA GLY A 89 -11.30 20.03 -3.12
C GLY A 89 -12.59 20.81 -2.78
N GLY A 90 -12.46 22.07 -2.34
CA GLY A 90 -13.58 22.91 -1.94
C GLY A 90 -14.16 22.54 -0.57
N SER A 91 -13.52 21.65 0.19
CA SER A 91 -13.96 21.25 1.53
C SER A 91 -12.88 21.49 2.59
N SER A 92 -13.30 21.49 3.85
CA SER A 92 -12.40 21.68 4.99
C SER A 92 -12.78 20.76 6.15
N VAL A 93 -11.76 20.15 6.76
CA VAL A 93 -11.88 19.35 7.98
C VAL A 93 -10.96 19.95 9.04
N THR A 94 -11.48 20.17 10.24
CA THR A 94 -10.71 20.63 11.40
C THR A 94 -10.46 19.47 12.36
N LEU A 95 -9.19 19.14 12.56
CA LEU A 95 -8.73 18.12 13.50
C LEU A 95 -8.42 18.83 14.83
N LYS A 96 -8.93 18.31 15.93
CA LYS A 96 -8.95 19.04 17.21
C LYS A 96 -8.28 18.24 18.30
N GLN A 97 -7.39 18.87 19.06
CA GLN A 97 -6.84 18.35 20.30
C GLN A 97 -7.09 19.39 21.41
N SER A 98 -7.60 18.93 22.55
CA SER A 98 -7.79 19.76 23.74
C SER A 98 -7.05 19.14 24.92
N MET A 99 -6.01 19.80 25.37
CA MET A 99 -5.14 19.38 26.46
C MET A 99 -5.42 20.21 27.70
N THR A 100 -5.60 19.56 28.87
CA THR A 100 -5.73 20.19 30.16
C THR A 100 -4.54 19.82 31.03
N GLY A 101 -3.85 20.81 31.56
CA GLY A 101 -2.75 20.60 32.48
C GLY A 101 -3.20 20.00 33.81
N THR A 102 -2.44 19.01 34.30
CA THR A 102 -2.61 18.42 35.64
C THR A 102 -1.37 18.72 36.48
N TRP A 103 -1.36 18.31 37.75
CA TRP A 103 -0.18 18.48 38.59
C TRP A 103 1.02 17.63 38.17
N SER A 104 0.76 16.52 37.45
CA SER A 104 1.79 15.54 37.02
C SER A 104 1.98 15.47 35.49
N GLY A 105 1.36 16.38 34.72
CA GLY A 105 1.43 16.36 33.26
C GLY A 105 0.21 16.97 32.60
N SER A 106 -0.46 16.24 31.74
CA SER A 106 -1.66 16.68 31.05
C SER A 106 -2.59 15.55 30.66
N ASP A 107 -3.89 15.81 30.69
CA ASP A 107 -4.93 15.01 30.03
C ASP A 107 -5.24 15.60 28.66
N ILE A 108 -5.62 14.76 27.71
CA ILE A 108 -5.95 15.20 26.36
C ILE A 108 -7.21 14.51 25.84
N LYS A 109 -7.98 15.27 25.06
CA LYS A 109 -9.10 14.78 24.25
C LYS A 109 -8.86 15.15 22.81
N HIS A 110 -9.40 14.35 21.91
CA HIS A 110 -9.30 14.57 20.47
C HIS A 110 -10.66 14.49 19.81
N SER A 111 -10.81 15.17 18.68
CA SER A 111 -12.05 15.26 17.92
C SER A 111 -11.76 15.67 16.48
N ALA A 112 -12.80 15.75 15.64
CA ALA A 112 -12.76 16.37 14.33
C ALA A 112 -14.11 16.99 13.98
N SER A 113 -14.13 17.97 13.09
CA SER A 113 -15.34 18.51 12.50
C SER A 113 -15.10 18.92 11.05
N GLY A 114 -16.15 18.85 10.25
CA GLY A 114 -16.21 19.33 8.87
C GLY A 114 -17.50 20.10 8.61
N SER A 115 -17.81 20.40 7.36
CA SER A 115 -19.08 21.03 6.99
C SER A 115 -20.29 20.16 7.35
N ASP A 116 -20.13 18.84 7.29
CA ASP A 116 -21.21 17.87 7.34
C ASP A 116 -21.27 17.09 8.66
N PHE A 117 -20.26 17.21 9.51
CA PHE A 117 -20.17 16.50 10.77
C PHE A 117 -19.47 17.31 11.86
N SER A 118 -19.81 17.00 13.11
CA SER A 118 -19.10 17.45 14.30
C SER A 118 -19.01 16.29 15.27
N ALA A 119 -17.80 15.74 15.42
CA ALA A 119 -17.57 14.64 16.34
C ALA A 119 -17.63 15.12 17.81
N PRO A 120 -18.05 14.27 18.75
CA PRO A 120 -17.83 14.53 20.18
C PRO A 120 -16.34 14.46 20.50
N TRP A 121 -15.99 14.86 21.73
CA TRP A 121 -14.63 14.71 22.25
C TRP A 121 -14.40 13.30 22.77
N PHE A 122 -13.31 12.68 22.33
CA PHE A 122 -12.86 11.34 22.72
C PHE A 122 -11.56 11.43 23.55
N ASN A 123 -11.42 10.50 24.49
CA ASN A 123 -10.20 10.30 25.28
C ASN A 123 -9.75 8.82 25.28
N ASP A 124 -10.32 8.02 24.38
CA ASP A 124 -9.98 6.63 24.15
C ASP A 124 -9.11 6.44 22.90
N ARG A 125 -8.71 5.19 22.62
CA ARG A 125 -7.92 4.79 21.46
C ARG A 125 -8.74 4.05 20.41
N ASN A 126 -10.07 4.14 20.47
CA ASN A 126 -10.94 3.53 19.50
C ASN A 126 -10.91 4.30 18.19
N ILE A 127 -11.16 3.58 17.09
CA ILE A 127 -11.27 4.21 15.77
C ILE A 127 -12.63 4.91 15.67
N GLN A 128 -12.60 6.18 15.38
CA GLN A 128 -13.77 7.02 15.12
C GLN A 128 -13.92 7.25 13.63
N ARG A 129 -15.15 7.20 13.10
CA ARG A 129 -15.45 7.38 11.67
C ARG A 129 -16.65 8.28 11.49
N PHE A 130 -16.51 9.26 10.59
CA PHE A 130 -17.58 10.22 10.27
C PHE A 130 -17.64 10.38 8.75
N ASN A 131 -18.86 10.31 8.21
CA ASN A 131 -19.07 10.61 6.81
C ASN A 131 -18.86 12.10 6.57
N THR A 132 -18.23 12.41 5.47
CA THR A 132 -17.98 13.77 5.00
C THR A 132 -18.20 13.85 3.49
N ASN A 133 -18.34 15.07 2.97
CA ASN A 133 -18.39 15.30 1.53
C ASN A 133 -17.03 15.81 1.05
N TYR A 134 -16.57 15.27 -0.05
CA TYR A 134 -15.39 15.75 -0.74
C TYR A 134 -15.67 15.84 -2.25
N ALA A 135 -15.56 17.04 -2.81
CA ALA A 135 -15.81 17.30 -4.23
C ALA A 135 -17.17 16.72 -4.72
N GLY A 136 -18.23 16.85 -3.91
CA GLY A 136 -19.57 16.36 -4.22
C GLY A 136 -19.76 14.83 -4.08
N LYS A 137 -18.78 14.12 -3.53
CA LYS A 137 -18.82 12.66 -3.31
C LYS A 137 -18.81 12.34 -1.83
N THR A 138 -19.49 11.25 -1.45
CA THR A 138 -19.40 10.72 -0.08
C THR A 138 -18.00 10.19 0.17
N ALA A 139 -17.38 10.69 1.22
CA ALA A 139 -16.09 10.26 1.73
C ALA A 139 -16.18 10.02 3.24
N GLN A 140 -15.09 9.64 3.87
CA GLN A 140 -15.02 9.39 5.29
C GLN A 140 -13.78 10.06 5.90
N THR A 141 -13.98 10.69 7.07
CA THR A 141 -12.89 11.09 7.96
C THR A 141 -12.82 10.09 9.10
N ALA A 142 -11.68 9.44 9.26
CA ALA A 142 -11.42 8.47 10.32
C ALA A 142 -10.23 8.92 11.17
N PHE A 143 -10.28 8.66 12.49
CA PHE A 143 -9.16 9.01 13.37
C PHE A 143 -9.13 8.16 14.64
N LYS A 144 -7.95 8.10 15.25
CA LYS A 144 -7.72 7.50 16.57
C LYS A 144 -6.50 8.10 17.27
N ALA A 145 -6.43 7.92 18.59
CA ALA A 145 -5.20 8.06 19.34
C ALA A 145 -4.47 6.70 19.42
N GLU A 146 -3.14 6.71 19.46
CA GLU A 146 -2.31 5.50 19.61
C GLU A 146 -1.09 5.81 20.49
N TYR A 147 -0.83 4.93 21.46
CA TYR A 147 0.36 5.04 22.30
C TYR A 147 1.60 4.57 21.54
N THR A 148 2.59 5.45 21.40
CA THR A 148 3.81 5.20 20.62
C THR A 148 5.11 5.24 21.45
N GLY A 149 5.01 5.25 22.77
CA GLY A 149 6.17 5.10 23.67
C GLY A 149 6.40 6.22 24.70
N GLY A 150 5.59 7.26 24.71
CA GLY A 150 5.64 8.33 25.71
C GLY A 150 4.25 8.82 26.04
N TYR A 151 3.63 9.48 25.09
CA TYR A 151 2.24 9.92 25.09
C TYR A 151 1.52 9.40 23.84
N ASP A 152 0.20 9.57 23.78
CA ASP A 152 -0.57 9.22 22.60
C ASP A 152 -0.27 10.17 21.44
N ASP A 153 -0.08 9.61 20.26
CA ASP A 153 -0.10 10.30 18.98
C ASP A 153 -1.50 10.21 18.37
N PHE A 154 -1.82 11.13 17.46
CA PHE A 154 -3.15 11.25 16.85
C PHE A 154 -3.04 11.04 15.35
N HIS A 155 -3.77 10.08 14.84
CA HIS A 155 -3.77 9.71 13.44
C HIS A 155 -5.12 10.02 12.81
N TYR A 156 -5.11 10.81 11.75
CA TYR A 156 -6.30 11.19 11.00
C TYR A 156 -6.14 10.80 9.53
N THR A 157 -7.17 10.17 8.99
CA THR A 157 -7.31 9.91 7.55
C THR A 157 -8.48 10.74 7.05
N ILE A 158 -8.23 11.62 6.08
CA ILE A 158 -9.22 12.55 5.56
C ILE A 158 -9.71 12.13 4.18
N HIS A 159 -11.00 12.30 3.93
CA HIS A 159 -11.64 12.15 2.64
C HIS A 159 -11.43 10.79 1.96
N GLN A 160 -11.26 9.73 2.75
CA GLN A 160 -11.15 8.37 2.20
C GLN A 160 -12.41 8.04 1.38
N ASN A 161 -12.22 7.73 0.11
CA ASN A 161 -13.31 7.27 -0.74
C ASN A 161 -13.72 5.85 -0.31
N THR A 162 -15.03 5.67 -0.04
CA THR A 162 -15.59 4.38 0.38
C THR A 162 -16.29 3.63 -0.77
N VAL A 163 -16.35 4.24 -1.96
CA VAL A 163 -17.03 3.66 -3.11
C VAL A 163 -16.08 2.74 -3.88
N PRO A 164 -16.41 1.46 -4.07
CA PRO A 164 -15.64 0.57 -4.93
C PRO A 164 -15.59 1.09 -6.37
N GLU A 165 -14.50 0.80 -7.08
CA GLU A 165 -14.39 1.10 -8.51
C GLU A 165 -15.48 0.33 -9.28
N PRO A 166 -16.15 0.98 -10.27
CA PRO A 166 -17.12 0.30 -11.08
C PRO A 166 -16.46 -0.76 -11.96
N VAL A 167 -17.14 -1.89 -12.13
CA VAL A 167 -16.67 -2.98 -12.97
C VAL A 167 -16.80 -2.60 -14.45
N ALA A 168 -15.78 -2.93 -15.25
CA ALA A 168 -15.89 -2.90 -16.70
C ALA A 168 -16.94 -3.92 -17.16
N SER A 169 -17.94 -3.48 -17.91
CA SER A 169 -19.02 -4.34 -18.43
C SER A 169 -18.81 -4.75 -19.88
N SER A 170 -17.98 -4.02 -20.63
CA SER A 170 -17.70 -4.30 -22.04
C SER A 170 -16.84 -5.54 -22.23
N ALA A 171 -17.18 -6.35 -23.25
CA ALA A 171 -16.33 -7.47 -23.68
C ALA A 171 -14.96 -7.02 -24.23
N ASP A 172 -14.85 -5.76 -24.63
CA ASP A 172 -13.65 -5.18 -25.25
C ASP A 172 -12.80 -4.36 -24.28
N GLU A 173 -13.15 -4.33 -23.01
CA GLU A 173 -12.35 -3.76 -21.95
C GLU A 173 -11.89 -4.87 -21.00
N PHE A 174 -10.63 -4.82 -20.57
CA PHE A 174 -10.11 -5.74 -19.56
C PHE A 174 -9.31 -4.98 -18.50
N LYS A 175 -9.75 -5.09 -17.25
CA LYS A 175 -9.10 -4.53 -16.08
C LYS A 175 -8.44 -5.63 -15.27
N VAL A 176 -7.14 -5.63 -15.20
CA VAL A 176 -6.37 -6.62 -14.43
C VAL A 176 -5.53 -5.92 -13.38
N LEU A 177 -5.59 -6.41 -12.14
CA LEU A 177 -4.77 -5.91 -11.05
C LEU A 177 -3.60 -6.87 -10.83
N THR A 178 -2.36 -6.39 -10.79
CA THR A 178 -1.24 -7.15 -10.23
C THR A 178 -0.95 -6.68 -8.82
N TYR A 179 -0.75 -7.61 -7.89
CA TYR A 179 -0.56 -7.29 -6.48
C TYR A 179 0.32 -8.30 -5.75
N ASN A 180 1.53 -7.90 -5.42
CA ASN A 180 2.34 -8.55 -4.41
C ASN A 180 1.73 -8.22 -3.04
N ILE A 181 1.24 -9.24 -2.29
CA ILE A 181 0.50 -9.05 -1.04
C ILE A 181 1.36 -9.21 0.22
N TYR A 182 2.65 -9.46 0.05
CA TYR A 182 3.60 -9.57 1.16
C TYR A 182 3.12 -10.51 2.28
N ALA A 183 2.63 -11.68 1.92
CA ALA A 183 2.20 -12.69 2.89
C ALA A 183 3.30 -13.73 3.14
N LEU A 184 4.55 -13.28 3.24
CA LEU A 184 5.72 -14.12 3.50
C LEU A 184 5.83 -14.38 5.01
N PRO A 185 5.68 -15.65 5.47
CA PRO A 185 5.84 -16.00 6.88
C PRO A 185 7.22 -15.62 7.42
N LEU A 186 7.30 -15.30 8.71
CA LEU A 186 8.50 -14.89 9.45
C LEU A 186 9.02 -13.47 9.10
N VAL A 187 8.70 -12.92 7.94
CA VAL A 187 9.17 -11.61 7.48
C VAL A 187 8.04 -10.59 7.47
N GLY A 188 6.90 -10.95 6.89
CA GLY A 188 5.73 -10.08 6.80
C GLY A 188 5.11 -9.78 8.16
N SER A 189 4.71 -8.53 8.39
CA SER A 189 4.03 -8.14 9.62
C SER A 189 2.51 -8.15 9.45
N LYS A 190 1.78 -8.48 10.54
CA LYS A 190 0.30 -8.47 10.61
C LYS A 190 -0.37 -9.22 9.46
N ILE A 191 0.21 -10.31 8.98
CA ILE A 191 -0.22 -11.02 7.77
C ILE A 191 -1.70 -11.40 7.83
N ASP A 192 -2.15 -12.07 8.89
CA ASP A 192 -3.53 -12.56 8.99
C ASP A 192 -4.55 -11.41 8.96
N SER A 193 -4.28 -10.32 9.68
CA SER A 193 -5.13 -9.12 9.69
C SER A 193 -5.20 -8.45 8.31
N ARG A 194 -4.10 -8.42 7.55
CA ARG A 194 -4.06 -7.88 6.18
C ARG A 194 -4.81 -8.78 5.21
N LEU A 195 -4.59 -10.10 5.26
CA LEU A 195 -5.27 -11.08 4.43
C LEU A 195 -6.80 -11.08 4.66
N GLU A 196 -7.25 -10.85 5.91
CA GLU A 196 -8.67 -10.74 6.22
C GLU A 196 -9.34 -9.54 5.54
N GLN A 197 -8.61 -8.45 5.35
CA GLN A 197 -9.13 -7.20 4.80
C GLN A 197 -9.00 -7.08 3.28
N LEU A 198 -8.08 -7.84 2.66
CA LEU A 198 -7.83 -7.76 1.22
C LEU A 198 -9.09 -7.96 0.36
N PRO A 199 -9.96 -8.98 0.57
CA PRO A 199 -11.08 -9.23 -0.33
C PRO A 199 -12.06 -8.05 -0.47
N GLN A 200 -12.28 -7.28 0.59
CA GLN A 200 -13.17 -6.11 0.53
C GLN A 200 -12.56 -4.92 -0.21
N ASN A 201 -11.23 -4.87 -0.35
CA ASN A 201 -10.50 -3.81 -1.06
C ASN A 201 -10.18 -4.18 -2.50
N LEU A 202 -10.39 -5.45 -2.89
CA LEU A 202 -10.04 -5.99 -4.21
C LEU A 202 -11.28 -6.20 -5.07
N LYS A 203 -12.07 -5.13 -5.30
CA LYS A 203 -13.32 -5.21 -6.03
C LYS A 203 -13.23 -4.49 -7.38
N GLY A 204 -14.00 -4.99 -8.37
CA GLY A 204 -14.22 -4.30 -9.63
C GLY A 204 -13.24 -4.64 -10.75
N TYR A 205 -12.32 -5.58 -10.56
CA TYR A 205 -11.38 -6.02 -11.59
C TYR A 205 -11.92 -7.26 -12.34
N ASP A 206 -11.49 -7.46 -13.58
CA ASP A 206 -11.80 -8.68 -14.33
C ASP A 206 -10.97 -9.87 -13.83
N ALA A 207 -9.68 -9.60 -13.52
CA ALA A 207 -8.77 -10.56 -12.93
C ALA A 207 -7.76 -9.89 -11.97
N ILE A 208 -7.21 -10.70 -11.07
CA ILE A 208 -6.14 -10.31 -10.14
C ILE A 208 -4.99 -11.30 -10.28
N LEU A 209 -3.79 -10.77 -10.43
CA LEU A 209 -2.52 -11.49 -10.48
C LEU A 209 -1.83 -11.32 -9.14
N PHE A 210 -1.80 -12.36 -8.32
CA PHE A 210 -1.21 -12.31 -6.99
C PHE A 210 0.23 -12.79 -6.98
N GLN A 211 1.06 -12.18 -6.12
CA GLN A 211 2.40 -12.62 -5.76
C GLN A 211 2.54 -12.67 -4.23
N GLU A 212 3.49 -13.45 -3.74
CA GLU A 212 3.77 -13.67 -2.31
C GLU A 212 2.58 -14.16 -1.48
N THR A 213 1.75 -15.00 -2.03
CA THR A 213 0.59 -15.59 -1.34
C THR A 213 1.01 -16.86 -0.56
N PHE A 214 1.95 -16.75 0.38
CA PHE A 214 2.58 -17.91 1.04
C PHE A 214 1.93 -18.32 2.36
N ALA A 215 1.40 -17.37 3.13
CA ALA A 215 0.92 -17.64 4.49
C ALA A 215 -0.29 -18.57 4.54
N SER A 216 -0.43 -19.32 5.63
CA SER A 216 -1.57 -20.24 5.84
C SER A 216 -2.94 -19.55 5.79
N GLY A 217 -3.03 -18.28 6.21
CA GLY A 217 -4.24 -17.46 6.13
C GLY A 217 -4.76 -17.22 4.70
N ARG A 218 -3.95 -17.51 3.66
CA ARG A 218 -4.35 -17.40 2.25
C ARG A 218 -5.61 -18.18 1.90
N THR A 219 -5.80 -19.37 2.51
CA THR A 219 -6.97 -20.21 2.24
C THR A 219 -8.27 -19.50 2.61
N ALA A 220 -8.33 -18.87 3.78
CA ALA A 220 -9.50 -18.10 4.21
C ALA A 220 -9.68 -16.83 3.35
N MET A 221 -8.61 -16.14 2.98
CA MET A 221 -8.63 -15.00 2.07
C MET A 221 -9.21 -15.39 0.71
N LEU A 222 -8.69 -16.45 0.09
CA LEU A 222 -9.11 -16.93 -1.23
C LEU A 222 -10.57 -17.41 -1.22
N ALA A 223 -11.03 -18.05 -0.14
CA ALA A 223 -12.43 -18.43 0.02
C ALA A 223 -13.37 -17.21 0.09
N LYS A 224 -12.99 -16.14 0.79
CA LYS A 224 -13.74 -14.87 0.79
C LYS A 224 -13.69 -14.19 -0.57
N LEU A 225 -12.53 -14.19 -1.21
CA LEU A 225 -12.32 -13.59 -2.52
C LEU A 225 -13.17 -14.28 -3.61
N ALA A 226 -13.43 -15.59 -3.48
CA ALA A 226 -14.23 -16.38 -4.40
C ALA A 226 -15.70 -15.88 -4.53
N GLN A 227 -16.19 -15.06 -3.60
CA GLN A 227 -17.51 -14.42 -3.73
C GLN A 227 -17.59 -13.48 -4.94
N GLU A 228 -16.47 -12.86 -5.31
CA GLU A 228 -16.39 -11.98 -6.48
C GLU A 228 -15.52 -12.56 -7.60
N TYR A 229 -14.52 -13.36 -7.25
CA TYR A 229 -13.57 -14.02 -8.17
C TYR A 229 -13.68 -15.54 -8.01
N PRO A 230 -14.76 -16.16 -8.49
CA PRO A 230 -15.02 -17.59 -8.28
C PRO A 230 -14.05 -18.51 -9.01
N TYR A 231 -13.36 -18.01 -10.03
CA TYR A 231 -12.39 -18.78 -10.80
C TYR A 231 -10.98 -18.44 -10.34
N GLN A 232 -10.29 -19.43 -9.77
CA GLN A 232 -8.95 -19.28 -9.25
C GLN A 232 -8.06 -20.39 -9.77
N THR A 233 -6.84 -20.06 -10.18
CA THR A 233 -5.85 -21.08 -10.55
C THR A 233 -5.33 -21.80 -9.29
N TYR A 234 -4.67 -22.94 -9.49
CA TYR A 234 -3.80 -23.50 -8.45
C TYR A 234 -2.57 -22.60 -8.25
N ILE A 235 -1.86 -22.81 -7.13
CA ILE A 235 -0.53 -22.23 -6.89
C ILE A 235 0.49 -23.29 -7.30
N PRO A 236 1.41 -23.02 -8.24
CA PRO A 236 2.43 -23.97 -8.66
C PRO A 236 3.34 -24.37 -7.50
N ILE A 237 3.74 -25.62 -7.49
CA ILE A 237 4.68 -26.20 -6.51
C ILE A 237 5.79 -26.90 -7.29
N GLY A 238 7.04 -26.54 -7.04
CA GLY A 238 8.21 -27.18 -7.61
C GLY A 238 8.47 -28.56 -7.04
N SER A 239 9.26 -29.33 -7.76
CA SER A 239 9.72 -30.65 -7.30
C SER A 239 10.92 -30.60 -6.35
N GLY A 240 11.40 -29.39 -6.00
CA GLY A 240 12.58 -29.15 -5.16
C GLY A 240 12.29 -29.24 -3.65
N PHE A 241 13.34 -29.01 -2.87
CA PHE A 241 13.26 -28.92 -1.39
C PHE A 241 13.00 -27.50 -0.90
N ASN A 242 12.30 -26.68 -1.69
CA ASN A 242 12.00 -25.31 -1.29
C ASN A 242 11.02 -25.31 -0.12
N ILE A 243 11.19 -24.35 0.78
CA ILE A 243 10.37 -24.23 2.00
C ILE A 243 8.96 -23.80 1.65
N TYR A 244 8.83 -22.98 0.60
CA TYR A 244 7.56 -22.40 0.13
C TYR A 244 7.31 -22.77 -1.33
N ASP A 245 6.01 -22.87 -1.69
CA ASP A 245 5.57 -22.91 -3.08
C ASP A 245 5.87 -21.58 -3.80
N SER A 246 5.33 -21.38 -4.99
CA SER A 246 5.58 -20.15 -5.74
C SER A 246 4.88 -18.90 -5.21
N GLY A 247 3.83 -19.07 -4.43
CA GLY A 247 2.99 -17.98 -3.92
C GLY A 247 2.30 -17.14 -4.99
N ILE A 248 2.25 -17.60 -6.25
CA ILE A 248 1.54 -16.90 -7.33
C ILE A 248 0.25 -17.59 -7.72
N LEU A 249 -0.76 -16.81 -8.09
CA LEU A 249 -2.01 -17.31 -8.67
C LEU A 249 -2.72 -16.22 -9.46
N VAL A 250 -3.70 -16.65 -10.27
CA VAL A 250 -4.66 -15.78 -10.95
C VAL A 250 -6.05 -16.04 -10.38
N ALA A 251 -6.73 -14.96 -9.96
CA ALA A 251 -8.15 -14.99 -9.59
C ALA A 251 -8.95 -14.18 -10.61
N SER A 252 -10.07 -14.72 -11.09
CA SER A 252 -10.88 -14.12 -12.15
C SER A 252 -12.37 -14.13 -11.83
N ARG A 253 -13.06 -13.07 -12.25
CA ARG A 253 -14.54 -13.00 -12.27
C ARG A 253 -15.13 -13.87 -13.37
N HIS A 254 -14.36 -14.13 -14.40
CA HIS A 254 -14.78 -14.84 -15.60
C HIS A 254 -14.15 -16.24 -15.63
N PRO A 255 -14.78 -17.21 -16.33
CA PRO A 255 -14.27 -18.57 -16.41
C PRO A 255 -12.81 -18.63 -16.86
N ILE A 256 -12.00 -19.37 -16.11
CA ILE A 256 -10.64 -19.80 -16.51
C ILE A 256 -10.81 -21.17 -17.18
N VAL A 257 -10.47 -21.28 -18.45
CA VAL A 257 -10.69 -22.49 -19.25
C VAL A 257 -9.41 -23.28 -19.54
N LYS A 258 -8.27 -22.64 -19.37
CA LYS A 258 -6.96 -23.28 -19.53
C LYS A 258 -5.95 -22.65 -18.57
N THR A 259 -5.08 -23.49 -18.04
CA THR A 259 -3.94 -23.05 -17.20
C THR A 259 -2.68 -23.81 -17.61
N ASP A 260 -1.54 -23.18 -17.48
CA ASP A 260 -0.20 -23.80 -17.62
C ASP A 260 0.77 -23.01 -16.74
N HIS A 261 1.94 -23.56 -16.43
CA HIS A 261 2.95 -22.87 -15.65
C HIS A 261 4.36 -23.29 -16.05
N PHE A 262 5.34 -22.48 -15.65
CA PHE A 262 6.74 -22.80 -15.78
C PHE A 262 7.51 -22.34 -14.54
N ILE A 263 8.10 -23.29 -13.81
CA ILE A 263 8.93 -23.01 -12.65
C ILE A 263 10.34 -22.65 -13.16
N TYR A 264 10.85 -21.51 -12.71
CA TYR A 264 12.19 -21.07 -13.13
C TYR A 264 13.25 -22.00 -12.54
N PRO A 265 14.15 -22.55 -13.37
CA PRO A 265 15.11 -23.55 -12.91
C PRO A 265 16.24 -22.99 -12.06
N SER A 266 16.36 -21.66 -11.98
CA SER A 266 17.46 -20.98 -11.32
C SER A 266 16.96 -19.84 -10.45
N CYS A 267 17.62 -19.64 -9.32
CA CYS A 267 17.36 -18.59 -8.33
C CYS A 267 18.66 -17.93 -7.87
N THR A 268 18.59 -16.81 -7.16
CA THR A 268 19.74 -16.11 -6.57
C THR A 268 19.48 -15.78 -5.10
N GLY A 269 20.50 -15.95 -4.25
CA GLY A 269 20.44 -15.55 -2.84
C GLY A 269 19.27 -16.15 -2.06
N ILE A 270 18.57 -15.32 -1.30
CA ILE A 270 17.44 -15.75 -0.48
C ILE A 270 16.18 -16.10 -1.29
N ASP A 271 16.09 -15.71 -2.55
CA ASP A 271 15.00 -16.12 -3.44
C ASP A 271 14.91 -17.64 -3.59
N CYS A 272 16.01 -18.37 -3.33
CA CYS A 272 16.05 -19.84 -3.41
C CYS A 272 15.30 -20.56 -2.29
N PHE A 273 14.70 -19.85 -1.34
CA PHE A 273 13.83 -20.47 -0.32
C PHE A 273 12.39 -20.68 -0.76
N ALA A 274 11.97 -20.01 -1.84
CA ALA A 274 10.65 -20.18 -2.46
C ALA A 274 10.81 -20.55 -3.94
N ASP A 275 9.84 -21.25 -4.50
CA ASP A 275 9.76 -21.40 -5.94
C ASP A 275 9.44 -20.03 -6.55
N LYS A 276 10.11 -19.70 -7.66
CA LYS A 276 9.73 -18.59 -8.52
C LYS A 276 9.32 -19.14 -9.88
N ASP A 277 8.23 -18.62 -10.42
CA ASP A 277 7.63 -19.17 -11.62
C ASP A 277 6.76 -18.15 -12.37
N VAL A 278 6.14 -18.61 -13.43
CA VAL A 278 5.08 -17.94 -14.14
C VAL A 278 3.89 -18.88 -14.29
N ILE A 279 2.69 -18.41 -13.98
CA ILE A 279 1.44 -19.10 -14.27
C ILE A 279 0.70 -18.38 -15.39
N TYR A 280 0.15 -19.16 -16.33
CA TYR A 280 -0.69 -18.73 -17.42
C TYR A 280 -2.14 -19.13 -17.17
N ALA A 281 -3.08 -18.25 -17.55
CA ALA A 281 -4.50 -18.53 -17.55
C ALA A 281 -5.19 -17.96 -18.81
N GLU A 282 -6.05 -18.76 -19.43
CA GLU A 282 -6.99 -18.31 -20.45
C GLU A 282 -8.34 -18.03 -19.81
N ILE A 283 -8.83 -16.79 -19.96
CA ILE A 283 -10.04 -16.27 -19.34
C ILE A 283 -11.06 -15.94 -20.42
N LEU A 284 -12.29 -16.45 -20.29
CA LEU A 284 -13.38 -16.14 -21.21
C LEU A 284 -14.29 -15.04 -20.65
N LYS A 285 -14.18 -13.83 -21.19
CA LYS A 285 -15.06 -12.71 -20.84
C LYS A 285 -16.05 -12.43 -21.97
N ASN A 286 -17.34 -12.67 -21.74
CA ASN A 286 -18.41 -12.40 -22.70
C ASN A 286 -18.11 -12.96 -24.11
N GLY A 287 -17.56 -14.18 -24.17
CA GLY A 287 -17.25 -14.88 -25.42
C GLY A 287 -15.92 -14.49 -26.08
N LYS A 288 -15.13 -13.57 -25.50
CA LYS A 288 -13.77 -13.23 -25.95
C LYS A 288 -12.74 -13.83 -25.04
N ALA A 289 -11.66 -14.37 -25.63
CA ALA A 289 -10.54 -14.91 -24.86
C ALA A 289 -9.54 -13.80 -24.49
N TYR A 290 -9.15 -13.81 -23.23
CA TYR A 290 -8.07 -13.01 -22.67
C TYR A 290 -7.05 -13.94 -22.04
N HIS A 291 -5.80 -13.81 -22.44
CA HIS A 291 -4.73 -14.64 -21.92
C HIS A 291 -3.89 -13.80 -20.98
N VAL A 292 -3.71 -14.28 -19.75
CA VAL A 292 -2.94 -13.55 -18.74
C VAL A 292 -1.83 -14.41 -18.17
N THR A 293 -0.72 -13.78 -17.77
CA THR A 293 0.28 -14.43 -16.92
C THR A 293 0.47 -13.68 -15.63
N SER A 294 0.73 -14.40 -14.53
CA SER A 294 1.21 -13.85 -13.26
C SER A 294 2.60 -14.40 -12.98
N THR A 295 3.52 -13.54 -12.54
CA THR A 295 4.88 -13.95 -12.18
C THR A 295 5.41 -13.12 -11.01
N HIS A 296 6.40 -13.67 -10.32
CA HIS A 296 7.28 -12.95 -9.41
C HIS A 296 8.72 -13.31 -9.79
N THR A 297 9.44 -12.39 -10.41
CA THR A 297 10.81 -12.63 -10.90
C THR A 297 11.86 -12.44 -9.80
N ALA A 298 13.13 -12.69 -10.09
CA ALA A 298 14.23 -12.57 -9.14
C ALA A 298 14.27 -11.18 -8.49
N SER A 299 14.33 -11.16 -7.17
CA SER A 299 14.34 -9.95 -6.33
C SER A 299 15.73 -9.31 -6.31
N PHE A 300 15.82 -8.10 -5.77
CA PHE A 300 17.04 -7.30 -5.57
C PHE A 300 17.68 -6.72 -6.85
N ASP A 301 18.60 -5.78 -6.65
CA ASP A 301 19.25 -5.00 -7.71
C ASP A 301 20.74 -5.36 -7.92
N THR A 302 21.14 -6.58 -7.55
CA THR A 302 22.47 -7.09 -7.91
C THR A 302 22.53 -7.40 -9.41
N ASP A 303 23.73 -7.35 -10.01
CA ASP A 303 23.93 -7.72 -11.42
C ASP A 303 23.40 -9.13 -11.70
N ALA A 304 23.69 -10.09 -10.82
CA ALA A 304 23.21 -11.46 -10.95
C ALA A 304 21.67 -11.57 -10.94
N ALA A 305 20.99 -10.78 -10.09
CA ALA A 305 19.52 -10.76 -10.04
C ALA A 305 18.94 -10.12 -11.31
N ARG A 306 19.53 -9.03 -11.81
CA ARG A 306 19.11 -8.40 -13.07
C ARG A 306 19.28 -9.36 -14.25
N ASP A 307 20.43 -10.04 -14.38
CA ASP A 307 20.66 -11.03 -15.42
C ASP A 307 19.68 -12.21 -15.33
N MET A 308 19.35 -12.65 -14.11
CA MET A 308 18.39 -13.71 -13.86
C MET A 308 16.98 -13.30 -14.32
N ARG A 309 16.53 -12.09 -13.99
CA ARG A 309 15.23 -11.57 -14.45
C ARG A 309 15.13 -11.56 -15.97
N GLN A 310 16.20 -11.16 -16.66
CA GLN A 310 16.21 -11.12 -18.12
C GLN A 310 16.08 -12.52 -18.74
N GLN A 311 16.58 -13.55 -18.09
CA GLN A 311 16.36 -14.95 -18.51
C GLN A 311 14.91 -15.37 -18.21
N GLN A 312 14.37 -15.03 -17.04
CA GLN A 312 13.00 -15.33 -16.67
C GLN A 312 11.99 -14.67 -17.63
N PHE A 313 12.24 -13.45 -18.11
CA PHE A 313 11.39 -12.80 -19.14
C PHE A 313 11.36 -13.59 -20.46
N LYS A 314 12.47 -14.16 -20.88
CA LYS A 314 12.51 -15.06 -22.06
C LYS A 314 11.70 -16.34 -21.81
N GLN A 315 11.73 -16.87 -20.59
CA GLN A 315 10.98 -18.07 -20.20
C GLN A 315 9.47 -17.79 -20.14
N ILE A 316 9.05 -16.60 -19.64
CA ILE A 316 7.66 -16.15 -19.70
C ILE A 316 7.18 -16.11 -21.16
N ARG A 317 7.94 -15.46 -22.03
CA ARG A 317 7.63 -15.40 -23.46
C ARG A 317 7.52 -16.80 -24.08
N ALA A 318 8.44 -17.69 -23.76
CA ALA A 318 8.43 -19.07 -24.26
C ALA A 318 7.17 -19.85 -23.78
N LEU A 319 6.72 -19.62 -22.54
CA LEU A 319 5.46 -20.20 -22.05
C LEU A 319 4.26 -19.67 -22.84
N VAL A 320 4.20 -18.36 -23.11
CA VAL A 320 3.12 -17.75 -23.92
C VAL A 320 3.16 -18.30 -25.35
N ASP A 321 4.32 -18.35 -25.99
CA ASP A 321 4.49 -18.87 -27.37
C ASP A 321 4.05 -20.34 -27.46
N LYS A 322 4.33 -21.15 -26.45
CA LYS A 322 3.92 -22.56 -26.34
C LYS A 322 2.39 -22.73 -26.39
N GLN A 323 1.62 -21.73 -25.95
CA GLN A 323 0.17 -21.84 -25.91
C GLN A 323 -0.49 -21.78 -27.30
N ASN A 324 0.23 -21.35 -28.34
CA ASN A 324 -0.26 -21.18 -29.72
C ASN A 324 -1.50 -20.28 -29.78
N ILE A 325 -1.45 -19.14 -29.08
CA ILE A 325 -2.55 -18.20 -28.98
C ILE A 325 -2.81 -17.53 -30.35
N PRO A 326 -4.06 -17.43 -30.79
CA PRO A 326 -4.39 -16.68 -32.01
C PRO A 326 -3.97 -15.20 -31.90
N SER A 327 -3.46 -14.64 -32.99
CA SER A 327 -2.99 -13.24 -33.00
C SER A 327 -4.10 -12.20 -32.76
N PHE A 328 -5.37 -12.60 -32.93
CA PHE A 328 -6.54 -11.75 -32.66
C PHE A 328 -7.00 -11.78 -31.21
N ASP A 329 -6.45 -12.65 -30.36
CA ASP A 329 -6.71 -12.69 -28.93
C ASP A 329 -5.77 -11.75 -28.17
N ALA A 330 -6.21 -11.24 -27.04
CA ALA A 330 -5.41 -10.36 -26.19
C ALA A 330 -4.51 -11.17 -25.24
N VAL A 331 -3.23 -10.80 -25.15
CA VAL A 331 -2.28 -11.40 -24.20
C VAL A 331 -1.69 -10.32 -23.30
N LEU A 332 -1.88 -10.46 -22.01
CA LEU A 332 -1.39 -9.57 -20.97
C LEU A 332 -0.44 -10.34 -20.04
N MET A 333 0.74 -9.79 -19.83
CA MET A 333 1.73 -10.37 -18.91
C MET A 333 1.89 -9.40 -17.74
N GLY A 334 1.75 -9.90 -16.52
CA GLY A 334 1.83 -9.05 -15.34
C GLY A 334 2.45 -9.75 -14.15
N GLY A 335 2.80 -8.95 -13.15
CA GLY A 335 3.42 -9.44 -11.93
C GLY A 335 4.31 -8.39 -11.27
N ASP A 336 4.96 -8.83 -10.21
CA ASP A 336 6.14 -8.18 -9.65
C ASP A 336 7.35 -8.61 -10.50
N PHE A 337 7.73 -7.72 -11.41
CA PHE A 337 8.86 -7.96 -12.32
C PHE A 337 10.20 -7.59 -11.70
N ASN A 338 10.21 -7.00 -10.52
CA ASN A 338 11.42 -6.55 -9.81
C ASN A 338 12.37 -5.67 -10.67
N VAL A 339 11.86 -5.10 -11.76
CA VAL A 339 12.62 -4.20 -12.64
C VAL A 339 12.34 -2.77 -12.22
N ASN A 340 13.28 -2.14 -11.52
CA ASN A 340 13.15 -0.76 -11.10
C ASN A 340 13.44 0.21 -12.25
N LYS A 341 12.42 0.59 -13.01
CA LYS A 341 12.58 1.53 -14.14
C LYS A 341 13.06 2.92 -13.71
N LEU A 342 12.89 3.29 -12.44
CA LEU A 342 13.33 4.60 -11.92
C LEU A 342 14.84 4.67 -11.76
N LEU A 343 15.49 3.53 -11.56
CA LEU A 343 16.94 3.43 -11.32
C LEU A 343 17.68 2.75 -12.48
N TRP A 344 17.06 1.75 -13.11
CA TRP A 344 17.69 0.90 -14.11
C TRP A 344 16.98 0.93 -15.49
N PRO A 345 17.05 2.05 -16.23
CA PRO A 345 16.34 2.17 -17.53
C PRO A 345 16.80 1.16 -18.58
N GLN A 346 18.06 0.68 -18.52
CA GLN A 346 18.57 -0.35 -19.44
C GLN A 346 17.94 -1.72 -19.14
N ASP A 347 17.81 -2.11 -17.86
CA ASP A 347 17.15 -3.34 -17.44
C ASP A 347 15.67 -3.31 -17.88
N TYR A 348 15.02 -2.16 -17.70
CA TYR A 348 13.65 -1.93 -18.16
C TYR A 348 13.47 -2.03 -19.67
N ALA A 349 14.40 -1.47 -20.47
CA ALA A 349 14.36 -1.60 -21.93
C ALA A 349 14.60 -3.05 -22.37
N GLN A 350 15.52 -3.76 -21.71
CA GLN A 350 15.84 -5.15 -22.04
C GLN A 350 14.68 -6.09 -21.68
N MET A 351 13.95 -5.82 -20.58
CA MET A 351 12.71 -6.51 -20.23
C MET A 351 11.69 -6.46 -21.38
N GLN A 352 11.44 -5.29 -21.95
CA GLN A 352 10.49 -5.13 -23.05
C GLN A 352 10.90 -5.93 -24.29
N ILE A 353 12.20 -5.96 -24.61
CA ILE A 353 12.74 -6.77 -25.72
C ILE A 353 12.54 -8.26 -25.44
N ASN A 354 12.89 -8.75 -24.25
CA ASN A 354 12.84 -10.17 -23.91
C ASN A 354 11.40 -10.69 -23.82
N LEU A 355 10.47 -9.90 -23.28
CA LEU A 355 9.04 -10.22 -23.26
C LEU A 355 8.37 -10.00 -24.63
N ASN A 356 8.98 -9.24 -25.54
CA ASN A 356 8.36 -8.73 -26.77
C ASN A 356 7.01 -8.08 -26.48
N CYS A 357 7.04 -7.02 -25.66
CA CYS A 357 5.85 -6.39 -25.13
C CYS A 357 5.86 -4.88 -25.26
N THR A 358 4.69 -4.28 -25.12
CA THR A 358 4.49 -2.84 -24.93
C THR A 358 4.04 -2.60 -23.48
N VAL A 359 4.74 -1.69 -22.80
CA VAL A 359 4.36 -1.23 -21.46
C VAL A 359 3.43 -0.04 -21.60
N PRO A 360 2.20 -0.10 -21.03
CA PRO A 360 1.28 1.04 -21.02
C PRO A 360 1.84 2.26 -20.28
N VAL A 361 1.27 3.43 -20.58
CA VAL A 361 1.58 4.65 -19.83
C VAL A 361 1.29 4.44 -18.34
N SER A 362 2.25 4.78 -17.50
CA SER A 362 2.08 4.73 -16.05
C SER A 362 1.33 5.97 -15.59
N THR A 363 0.22 5.74 -14.91
CA THR A 363 -0.65 6.76 -14.29
C THR A 363 -1.01 6.31 -12.88
N GLY A 364 -1.99 6.95 -12.27
CA GLY A 364 -2.47 6.57 -10.95
C GLY A 364 -1.96 7.50 -9.87
N TYR A 365 -2.04 7.04 -8.64
CA TYR A 365 -1.91 7.88 -7.46
C TYR A 365 -0.47 8.22 -7.08
N THR A 366 0.48 7.39 -7.50
CA THR A 366 1.91 7.59 -7.25
C THR A 366 2.72 7.12 -8.45
N ALA A 367 3.94 7.63 -8.58
CA ALA A 367 4.88 7.24 -9.63
C ALA A 367 5.75 6.03 -9.23
N SER A 368 5.40 5.34 -8.15
CA SER A 368 6.14 4.21 -7.57
C SER A 368 5.19 3.11 -7.12
N THR A 369 5.63 1.85 -7.12
CA THR A 369 4.86 0.72 -6.59
C THR A 369 5.40 0.22 -5.25
N PHE A 370 6.63 0.61 -4.91
CA PHE A 370 7.26 0.35 -3.63
C PHE A 370 7.88 1.66 -3.12
N ASP A 371 7.35 2.20 -2.02
CA ASP A 371 7.77 3.52 -1.52
C ASP A 371 7.80 3.58 0.01
N PRO A 372 8.98 3.36 0.61
CA PRO A 372 9.14 3.35 2.07
C PRO A 372 8.88 4.71 2.74
N ARG A 373 8.78 5.79 1.98
CA ARG A 373 8.45 7.12 2.52
C ARG A 373 7.00 7.22 2.96
N VAL A 374 6.10 6.49 2.28
CA VAL A 374 4.64 6.56 2.46
C VAL A 374 4.00 5.20 2.77
N ASN A 375 4.75 4.11 2.67
CA ASN A 375 4.34 2.76 3.01
C ASN A 375 5.29 2.17 4.07
N LYS A 376 4.77 1.94 5.27
CA LYS A 376 5.60 1.48 6.41
C LYS A 376 6.05 0.04 6.28
N LEU A 377 5.30 -0.80 5.59
CA LEU A 377 5.70 -2.18 5.35
C LEU A 377 6.90 -2.23 4.41
N ALA A 378 6.95 -1.37 3.38
CA ALA A 378 8.08 -1.24 2.49
C ALA A 378 9.38 -0.84 3.21
N GLY A 379 9.28 0.03 4.23
CA GLY A 379 10.43 0.44 5.05
C GLY A 379 10.86 -0.57 6.10
N ALA A 380 10.05 -1.59 6.39
CA ALA A 380 10.28 -2.59 7.43
C ALA A 380 10.80 -3.94 6.89
N GLY A 381 10.87 -4.11 5.58
CA GLY A 381 11.22 -5.37 4.93
C GLY A 381 12.68 -5.80 5.11
N LEU A 382 13.03 -6.97 4.53
CA LEU A 382 14.36 -7.60 4.62
C LEU A 382 15.51 -6.69 4.21
N THR A 383 15.26 -5.73 3.32
CA THR A 383 16.30 -4.83 2.81
C THR A 383 16.50 -3.59 3.67
N GLY A 384 15.55 -3.24 4.55
CA GLY A 384 15.58 -2.01 5.35
C GLY A 384 15.82 -0.74 4.52
N GLY A 385 15.52 -0.81 3.22
CA GLY A 385 15.88 0.21 2.24
C GLY A 385 15.01 1.45 2.34
N SER A 386 15.57 2.56 1.88
CA SER A 386 14.84 3.83 1.68
C SER A 386 14.59 4.10 0.19
N THR A 387 14.87 3.15 -0.68
CA THR A 387 14.78 3.31 -2.13
C THR A 387 13.32 3.28 -2.57
N VAL A 388 12.96 4.26 -3.40
CA VAL A 388 11.65 4.32 -4.06
C VAL A 388 11.75 3.58 -5.38
N GLU A 389 10.82 2.63 -5.60
CA GLU A 389 10.90 1.72 -6.74
C GLU A 389 9.59 1.59 -7.50
N TYR A 390 9.68 1.29 -8.78
CA TYR A 390 8.54 0.89 -9.60
C TYR A 390 8.82 -0.53 -10.13
N LEU A 391 8.17 -1.52 -9.56
CA LEU A 391 8.49 -2.95 -9.73
C LEU A 391 7.39 -3.76 -10.40
N ASP A 392 6.14 -3.30 -10.29
CA ASP A 392 4.94 -4.03 -10.67
C ASP A 392 4.40 -3.52 -12.01
N TYR A 393 4.08 -4.45 -12.93
CA TYR A 393 3.70 -4.12 -14.29
C TYR A 393 2.56 -5.01 -14.79
N VAL A 394 1.77 -4.46 -15.73
CA VAL A 394 0.96 -5.22 -16.66
C VAL A 394 1.26 -4.74 -18.06
N VAL A 395 1.71 -5.64 -18.93
CA VAL A 395 2.16 -5.32 -20.29
C VAL A 395 1.39 -6.12 -21.33
N SER A 396 1.26 -5.61 -22.55
CA SER A 396 0.64 -6.31 -23.68
C SER A 396 1.68 -6.95 -24.59
N SER A 397 1.44 -8.19 -25.02
CA SER A 397 2.29 -8.87 -26.00
C SER A 397 2.16 -8.24 -27.39
N ASN A 398 3.29 -7.98 -28.06
CA ASN A 398 3.30 -7.36 -29.40
C ASN A 398 2.86 -8.30 -30.53
N ASN A 399 2.82 -9.62 -30.30
CA ASN A 399 2.41 -10.61 -31.30
C ASN A 399 0.89 -10.85 -31.37
N HIS A 400 0.12 -10.20 -30.50
CA HIS A 400 -1.28 -10.47 -30.30
C HIS A 400 -2.13 -9.20 -30.47
N ARG A 401 -3.44 -9.30 -30.22
CA ARG A 401 -4.38 -8.18 -30.34
C ARG A 401 -3.88 -6.97 -29.53
N GLN A 402 -3.71 -5.84 -30.23
CA GLN A 402 -3.21 -4.60 -29.59
C GLN A 402 -4.38 -3.79 -29.03
N PRO A 403 -4.26 -3.25 -27.81
CA PRO A 403 -5.24 -2.34 -27.28
C PRO A 403 -5.21 -0.98 -28.00
N MET A 404 -6.37 -0.37 -28.18
CA MET A 404 -6.47 1.03 -28.67
C MET A 404 -5.97 2.02 -27.59
N GLN A 405 -6.28 1.69 -26.34
CA GLN A 405 -5.87 2.47 -25.18
C GLN A 405 -5.43 1.51 -24.08
N ALA A 406 -4.33 1.84 -23.44
CA ALA A 406 -3.83 1.10 -22.31
C ALA A 406 -3.15 2.02 -21.30
N ARG A 407 -3.34 1.71 -20.01
CA ARG A 407 -2.66 2.40 -18.91
C ARG A 407 -2.40 1.47 -17.75
N ASN A 408 -1.35 1.74 -17.02
CA ASN A 408 -1.03 1.15 -15.73
C ASN A 408 -1.27 2.19 -14.63
N ASP A 409 -2.34 2.03 -13.88
CA ASP A 409 -2.67 2.91 -12.76
C ASP A 409 -2.16 2.30 -11.45
N VAL A 410 -1.22 2.96 -10.79
CA VAL A 410 -0.84 2.58 -9.43
C VAL A 410 -1.99 2.92 -8.48
N ARG A 411 -2.44 1.91 -7.72
CA ARG A 411 -3.54 2.03 -6.75
C ARG A 411 -2.98 2.03 -5.33
N ILE A 412 -3.59 2.79 -4.44
CA ILE A 412 -3.24 2.73 -3.02
C ILE A 412 -4.38 2.07 -2.27
N LEU A 413 -4.17 0.79 -1.90
CA LEU A 413 -5.11 0.03 -1.10
C LEU A 413 -4.67 0.05 0.36
N ARG A 414 -5.53 0.59 1.20
CA ARG A 414 -5.29 0.70 2.64
C ARG A 414 -6.47 0.17 3.44
N SER A 415 -6.18 -0.23 4.66
CA SER A 415 -7.20 -0.73 5.57
C SER A 415 -8.25 0.34 5.85
N ALA A 416 -9.51 0.05 5.55
CA ALA A 416 -10.63 0.85 6.03
C ALA A 416 -10.92 0.60 7.52
N ALA A 417 -10.45 -0.53 8.07
CA ALA A 417 -10.66 -0.91 9.46
C ALA A 417 -9.67 -0.21 10.41
N ASP A 418 -8.47 0.15 9.93
CA ASP A 418 -7.43 0.78 10.74
C ASP A 418 -6.82 1.98 9.98
N PRO A 419 -7.22 3.24 10.32
CA PRO A 419 -6.71 4.43 9.65
C PRO A 419 -5.32 4.86 10.12
N VAL A 420 -4.60 4.02 10.90
CA VAL A 420 -3.32 4.40 11.47
C VAL A 420 -2.20 4.21 10.49
N PHE A 421 -1.39 5.24 10.31
CA PHE A 421 -0.23 5.29 9.43
C PHE A 421 0.71 4.07 9.52
N MET A 422 0.89 3.50 10.71
CA MET A 422 1.80 2.37 10.93
C MET A 422 1.18 1.00 10.59
N THR A 423 -0.13 0.91 10.40
CA THR A 423 -0.85 -0.36 10.38
C THR A 423 -1.90 -0.49 9.28
N TRP A 424 -2.08 0.51 8.47
CA TRP A 424 -3.13 0.58 7.46
C TRP A 424 -2.72 0.07 6.07
N ASP A 425 -1.41 -0.05 5.79
CA ASP A 425 -0.95 -0.61 4.52
C ASP A 425 -1.27 -2.10 4.44
N LEU A 426 -1.83 -2.54 3.31
CA LEU A 426 -2.24 -3.92 3.09
C LEU A 426 -1.14 -4.79 2.49
N SER A 427 -0.09 -4.16 1.96
CA SER A 427 1.15 -4.78 1.49
C SER A 427 2.28 -3.75 1.53
N ASP A 428 3.52 -4.18 1.39
CA ASP A 428 4.68 -3.32 1.12
C ASP A 428 4.70 -2.79 -0.32
N HIS A 429 3.96 -3.43 -1.24
CA HIS A 429 3.72 -2.94 -2.58
C HIS A 429 2.39 -2.19 -2.70
N PHE A 430 2.33 -1.24 -3.63
CA PHE A 430 1.10 -0.67 -4.15
C PHE A 430 0.72 -1.42 -5.44
N PRO A 431 -0.50 -1.95 -5.55
CA PRO A 431 -0.89 -2.71 -6.73
C PRO A 431 -1.01 -1.83 -7.97
N VAL A 432 -0.82 -2.43 -9.13
CA VAL A 432 -0.98 -1.79 -10.43
C VAL A 432 -2.20 -2.36 -11.15
N MET A 433 -3.14 -1.49 -11.50
CA MET A 433 -4.25 -1.83 -12.37
C MET A 433 -3.87 -1.57 -13.82
N GLY A 434 -3.73 -2.63 -14.61
CA GLY A 434 -3.69 -2.53 -16.06
C GLY A 434 -5.12 -2.39 -16.59
N GLN A 435 -5.40 -1.32 -17.32
CA GLN A 435 -6.66 -1.15 -18.02
C GLN A 435 -6.40 -1.14 -19.53
N PHE A 436 -7.07 -2.02 -20.25
CA PHE A 436 -6.88 -2.24 -21.68
C PHE A 436 -8.22 -2.16 -22.40
N GLN A 437 -8.31 -1.26 -23.37
CA GLN A 437 -9.47 -1.10 -24.23
C GLN A 437 -9.14 -1.54 -25.64
N TYR A 438 -9.92 -2.44 -26.19
CA TYR A 438 -9.75 -3.00 -27.54
C TYR A 438 -10.85 -2.52 -28.48
N ASN A 439 -10.61 -2.64 -29.78
CA ASN A 439 -11.68 -2.47 -30.79
C ASN A 439 -12.74 -3.57 -30.61
N PRO A 440 -14.04 -3.29 -30.83
CA PRO A 440 -15.11 -4.26 -30.81
C PRO A 440 -14.92 -5.44 -31.77
#